data_2c58c95ea3e29a76b292f91c6c22f021
#
_entry.id   2c58c95ea3e29a76b292f91c6c22f021
#
_cell.length_a   1.000
_cell.length_b   1.000
_cell.length_c   1.000
_cell.angle_alpha   90.00
_cell.angle_beta   90.00
_cell.angle_gamma   90.00
#
_symmetry.space_group_name_H-M   'P 1'
#
loop_
_entity.id
_entity.type
_entity.pdbx_description
1 polymer ?
#
loop_
_entity_poly.entity_id
_entity_poly.type
_entity_poly.pdbx_seq_one_letter_code
_entity_poly.pdbx_strand_id
1 'polypeptide(L)'
;MLGPGTTSVARLNPNVSTDKVSLGGKLEPNQEGNFVYPESDDRFTSAAAFSSVANAVAATEASWGESIQWASRRDKLVVVPDSGKDLNAFYARAQGGLFFFHDIDRLTGETVHSGRSGEVATHEAFHAILDAKRPEYLSSWDTDPGAFHEAMGDIGA
;
A
#
# COMPACT_ATOMS: atom_id res chain seq x y z
N MET A 1 13.88 6.59 2.71
CA MET A 1 12.60 6.86 3.40
C MET A 1 12.23 8.32 3.16
N LEU A 2 11.05 8.60 2.64
CA LEU A 2 10.57 9.97 2.50
C LEU A 2 10.22 10.50 3.89
N GLY A 3 10.69 11.72 4.21
CA GLY A 3 10.41 12.32 5.51
C GLY A 3 8.91 12.56 5.74
N PRO A 4 8.48 12.74 7.01
CA PRO A 4 7.10 13.10 7.31
C PRO A 4 6.73 14.42 6.62
N GLY A 5 5.53 14.50 6.07
CA GLY A 5 4.98 15.68 5.41
C GLY A 5 5.23 15.81 3.92
N THR A 6 5.97 14.89 3.32
CA THR A 6 6.14 14.87 1.86
C THR A 6 6.17 13.47 1.30
N THR A 7 5.51 13.27 0.17
CA THR A 7 5.54 12.01 -0.59
C THR A 7 5.82 12.30 -2.04
N SER A 8 6.70 11.51 -2.65
CA SER A 8 7.04 11.64 -4.06
C SER A 8 6.78 10.33 -4.80
N VAL A 9 6.00 10.41 -5.85
CA VAL A 9 5.79 9.35 -6.85
C VAL A 9 6.17 9.86 -8.24
N ALA A 10 7.20 10.69 -8.30
CA ALA A 10 7.68 11.29 -9.53
C ALA A 10 7.99 10.23 -10.60
N ARG A 11 7.77 10.59 -11.87
CA ARG A 11 8.01 9.76 -13.06
C ARG A 11 7.05 8.61 -13.29
N LEU A 12 5.87 8.65 -12.71
CA LEU A 12 4.85 7.66 -12.96
C LEU A 12 3.89 8.14 -14.07
N ASN A 13 3.35 7.19 -14.82
CA ASN A 13 2.38 7.45 -15.88
C ASN A 13 1.13 8.18 -15.36
N PRO A 14 0.28 8.77 -16.26
CA PRO A 14 -0.98 9.44 -15.87
C PRO A 14 -1.91 8.61 -15.00
N ASN A 15 -1.80 7.29 -15.09
CA ASN A 15 -2.36 6.35 -14.13
C ASN A 15 -1.20 5.83 -13.29
N VAL A 16 -0.87 6.51 -12.22
CA VAL A 16 0.29 6.25 -11.36
C VAL A 16 0.51 4.74 -11.17
N SER A 17 1.57 4.22 -11.75
CA SER A 17 1.86 2.79 -11.68
C SER A 17 3.33 2.46 -11.90
N THR A 18 3.77 1.34 -11.31
CA THR A 18 4.99 0.62 -11.64
C THR A 18 4.66 -0.63 -12.46
N ASP A 19 5.64 -1.47 -12.71
CA ASP A 19 5.40 -2.77 -13.37
C ASP A 19 4.57 -3.71 -12.49
N LYS A 20 4.60 -3.53 -11.16
CA LYS A 20 3.98 -4.43 -10.17
C LYS A 20 2.82 -3.83 -9.37
N VAL A 21 2.74 -2.50 -9.30
CA VAL A 21 1.77 -1.79 -8.47
C VAL A 21 1.07 -0.72 -9.30
N SER A 22 -0.23 -0.54 -9.10
CA SER A 22 -1.00 0.53 -9.71
C SER A 22 -1.85 1.25 -8.66
N LEU A 23 -2.06 2.56 -8.85
CA LEU A 23 -3.01 3.30 -8.04
C LEU A 23 -4.43 3.04 -8.54
N GLY A 24 -5.35 2.76 -7.64
CA GLY A 24 -6.78 2.64 -7.91
C GLY A 24 -7.43 4.02 -7.98
N GLY A 25 -7.28 4.70 -9.11
CA GLY A 25 -7.81 6.04 -9.34
C GLY A 25 -6.83 6.90 -10.13
N LYS A 26 -7.17 8.18 -10.27
CA LYS A 26 -6.31 9.16 -10.91
C LYS A 26 -5.60 10.01 -9.85
N LEU A 27 -4.35 10.33 -10.12
CA LEU A 27 -3.58 11.30 -9.35
C LEU A 27 -3.00 12.31 -10.32
N GLU A 28 -3.43 13.56 -10.18
CA GLU A 28 -2.94 14.65 -11.04
C GLU A 28 -1.63 15.22 -10.47
N PRO A 29 -0.63 15.47 -11.31
CA PRO A 29 0.61 16.08 -10.85
C PRO A 29 0.37 17.46 -10.23
N ASN A 30 1.32 17.93 -9.44
CA ASN A 30 1.30 19.29 -8.92
C ASN A 30 1.67 20.30 -10.04
N GLN A 31 1.74 21.60 -9.69
CA GLN A 31 2.04 22.68 -10.65
C GLN A 31 3.44 22.55 -11.32
N GLU A 32 4.35 21.82 -10.69
CA GLU A 32 5.69 21.53 -11.18
C GLU A 32 5.75 20.27 -12.08
N GLY A 33 4.60 19.60 -12.27
CA GLY A 33 4.50 18.39 -13.08
C GLY A 33 4.99 17.12 -12.37
N ASN A 34 5.12 17.14 -11.04
CA ASN A 34 5.50 15.98 -10.25
C ASN A 34 4.41 15.56 -9.25
N PHE A 35 4.63 14.47 -8.53
CA PHE A 35 3.69 13.89 -7.57
C PHE A 35 4.19 14.06 -6.13
N VAL A 36 4.62 15.27 -5.80
CA VAL A 36 5.05 15.67 -4.46
C VAL A 36 4.02 16.63 -3.89
N TYR A 37 3.45 16.29 -2.74
CA TYR A 37 2.37 17.05 -2.11
C TYR A 37 2.65 17.27 -0.62
N PRO A 38 2.26 18.42 -0.05
CA PRO A 38 2.23 18.60 1.40
C PRO A 38 1.07 17.79 2.02
N GLU A 39 1.15 17.51 3.30
CA GLU A 39 0.09 16.76 4.03
C GLU A 39 -1.30 17.40 3.96
N SER A 40 -1.36 18.73 3.80
CA SER A 40 -2.59 19.47 3.66
C SER A 40 -3.29 19.31 2.31
N ASP A 41 -2.63 18.70 1.32
CA ASP A 41 -3.20 18.44 -0.01
C ASP A 41 -3.95 17.10 0.00
N ASP A 42 -5.16 17.08 -0.54
CA ASP A 42 -6.00 15.87 -0.60
C ASP A 42 -5.33 14.73 -1.39
N ARG A 43 -4.46 15.08 -2.33
CA ARG A 43 -3.67 14.10 -3.13
C ARG A 43 -2.57 13.40 -2.33
N PHE A 44 -2.18 13.95 -1.17
CA PHE A 44 -1.12 13.40 -0.34
C PHE A 44 -1.41 11.95 0.07
N THR A 45 -2.64 11.64 0.48
CA THR A 45 -3.03 10.28 0.89
C THR A 45 -2.77 9.25 -0.21
N SER A 46 -3.16 9.58 -1.45
CA SER A 46 -2.94 8.68 -2.59
C SER A 46 -1.47 8.49 -2.92
N ALA A 47 -0.70 9.57 -2.89
CA ALA A 47 0.73 9.52 -3.14
C ALA A 47 1.48 8.76 -2.03
N ALA A 48 1.11 8.98 -0.76
CA ALA A 48 1.71 8.31 0.39
C ALA A 48 1.47 6.80 0.36
N ALA A 49 0.22 6.37 0.23
CA ALA A 49 -0.13 4.95 0.16
C ALA A 49 0.58 4.26 -1.02
N PHE A 50 0.50 4.84 -2.21
CA PHE A 50 1.11 4.25 -3.40
C PHE A 50 2.64 4.14 -3.27
N SER A 51 3.32 5.22 -2.83
CA SER A 51 4.79 5.22 -2.76
C SER A 51 5.31 4.23 -1.72
N SER A 52 4.64 4.09 -0.58
CA SER A 52 5.03 3.13 0.46
C SER A 52 4.93 1.70 -0.06
N VAL A 53 3.81 1.34 -0.69
CA VAL A 53 3.62 0.02 -1.28
C VAL A 53 4.61 -0.25 -2.42
N ALA A 54 4.78 0.70 -3.35
CA ALA A 54 5.69 0.55 -4.48
C ALA A 54 7.15 0.39 -4.02
N ASN A 55 7.57 1.12 -2.99
CA ASN A 55 8.91 1.00 -2.41
C ASN A 55 9.11 -0.36 -1.72
N ALA A 56 8.14 -0.85 -0.96
CA ALA A 56 8.20 -2.16 -0.32
C ALA A 56 8.35 -3.28 -1.35
N VAL A 57 7.56 -3.24 -2.42
CA VAL A 57 7.63 -4.20 -3.53
C VAL A 57 8.99 -4.15 -4.22
N ALA A 58 9.47 -2.96 -4.59
CA ALA A 58 10.75 -2.79 -5.27
C ALA A 58 11.93 -3.24 -4.41
N ALA A 59 11.92 -2.93 -3.11
CA ALA A 59 12.95 -3.36 -2.17
C ALA A 59 12.98 -4.88 -2.02
N THR A 60 11.80 -5.50 -1.97
CA THR A 60 11.67 -6.97 -1.88
C THR A 60 12.19 -7.65 -3.15
N GLU A 61 11.80 -7.20 -4.34
CA GLU A 61 12.30 -7.73 -5.61
C GLU A 61 13.81 -7.60 -5.72
N ALA A 62 14.36 -6.44 -5.33
CA ALA A 62 15.80 -6.21 -5.33
C ALA A 62 16.53 -7.15 -4.35
N SER A 63 15.96 -7.39 -3.17
CA SER A 63 16.53 -8.29 -2.16
C SER A 63 16.45 -9.76 -2.57
N TRP A 64 15.36 -10.18 -3.19
CA TRP A 64 15.19 -11.57 -3.61
C TRP A 64 15.87 -11.90 -4.95
N GLY A 65 16.17 -10.88 -5.77
CA GLY A 65 16.71 -11.05 -7.12
C GLY A 65 15.71 -11.68 -8.09
N GLU A 66 14.43 -11.60 -7.80
CA GLU A 66 13.36 -12.14 -8.63
C GLU A 66 12.10 -11.26 -8.61
N SER A 67 11.31 -11.37 -9.67
CA SER A 67 10.08 -10.61 -9.83
C SER A 67 8.90 -11.29 -9.11
N ILE A 68 8.13 -10.51 -8.35
CA ILE A 68 6.96 -10.98 -7.63
C ILE A 68 5.85 -11.34 -8.63
N GLN A 69 5.20 -12.50 -8.42
CA GLN A 69 4.02 -12.94 -9.15
C GLN A 69 2.83 -12.95 -8.18
N TRP A 70 1.89 -12.05 -8.36
CA TRP A 70 0.77 -11.89 -7.43
C TRP A 70 -0.15 -13.12 -7.39
N ALA A 71 -0.51 -13.56 -6.21
CA ALA A 71 -1.42 -14.71 -6.02
C ALA A 71 -2.83 -14.47 -6.60
N SER A 72 -3.22 -13.22 -6.73
CA SER A 72 -4.48 -12.79 -7.39
C SER A 72 -4.50 -13.06 -8.90
N ARG A 73 -3.36 -13.47 -9.50
CA ARG A 73 -3.16 -13.63 -10.94
C ARG A 73 -3.36 -12.35 -11.75
N ARG A 74 -3.36 -11.19 -11.10
CA ARG A 74 -3.32 -9.88 -11.76
C ARG A 74 -1.87 -9.50 -12.04
N ASP A 75 -1.66 -8.72 -13.08
CA ASP A 75 -0.32 -8.21 -13.42
C ASP A 75 0.17 -7.21 -12.36
N LYS A 76 -0.74 -6.46 -11.75
CA LYS A 76 -0.43 -5.44 -10.75
C LYS A 76 -1.30 -5.56 -9.51
N LEU A 77 -0.67 -5.28 -8.36
CA LEU A 77 -1.37 -5.05 -7.11
C LEU A 77 -1.99 -3.64 -7.13
N VAL A 78 -3.28 -3.54 -6.86
CA VAL A 78 -3.99 -2.25 -6.89
C VAL A 78 -3.98 -1.63 -5.49
N VAL A 79 -3.54 -0.37 -5.38
CA VAL A 79 -3.62 0.41 -4.14
C VAL A 79 -4.84 1.32 -4.18
N VAL A 80 -5.79 1.09 -3.30
CA VAL A 80 -6.99 1.94 -3.12
C VAL A 80 -6.79 2.77 -1.86
N PRO A 81 -6.39 4.05 -1.99
CA PRO A 81 -5.89 4.85 -0.87
C PRO A 81 -6.98 5.32 0.09
N ASP A 82 -8.23 5.30 -0.35
CA ASP A 82 -9.39 5.63 0.47
C ASP A 82 -10.61 4.84 -0.04
N SER A 83 -11.00 3.84 0.73
CA SER A 83 -12.12 2.94 0.42
C SER A 83 -13.39 3.33 1.17
N GLY A 84 -13.36 4.38 1.97
CA GLY A 84 -14.49 4.86 2.74
C GLY A 84 -14.19 5.02 4.23
N LYS A 85 -15.26 5.10 5.02
CA LYS A 85 -15.20 5.41 6.45
C LYS A 85 -15.04 4.15 7.28
N ASP A 86 -13.84 3.95 7.81
CA ASP A 86 -13.46 2.92 8.78
C ASP A 86 -12.05 3.22 9.31
N LEU A 87 -11.68 2.72 10.49
CA LEU A 87 -10.30 2.68 10.95
C LEU A 87 -9.69 1.32 10.62
N ASN A 88 -9.40 1.12 9.35
CA ASN A 88 -8.93 -0.18 8.84
C ASN A 88 -7.95 -0.02 7.67
N ALA A 89 -7.25 -1.09 7.39
CA ALA A 89 -6.54 -1.36 6.15
C ALA A 89 -6.51 -2.87 5.94
N PHE A 90 -6.56 -3.36 4.71
CA PHE A 90 -6.44 -4.79 4.46
C PHE A 90 -5.98 -5.12 3.04
N TYR A 91 -5.33 -6.27 2.91
CA TYR A 91 -5.08 -6.95 1.66
C TYR A 91 -6.23 -7.88 1.28
N ALA A 92 -6.67 -7.84 0.05
CA ALA A 92 -7.70 -8.73 -0.48
C ALA A 92 -7.22 -9.44 -1.75
N ARG A 93 -6.87 -10.73 -1.64
CA ARG A 93 -6.40 -11.57 -2.76
C ARG A 93 -7.40 -11.59 -3.92
N ALA A 94 -8.69 -11.80 -3.63
CA ALA A 94 -9.71 -11.92 -4.66
C ALA A 94 -9.84 -10.66 -5.52
N GLN A 95 -9.67 -9.48 -4.93
CA GLN A 95 -9.67 -8.20 -5.61
C GLN A 95 -8.28 -7.83 -6.17
N GLY A 96 -7.23 -8.48 -5.69
CA GLY A 96 -5.85 -8.17 -6.05
C GLY A 96 -5.44 -6.76 -5.63
N GLY A 97 -5.82 -6.35 -4.43
CA GLY A 97 -5.63 -4.98 -3.97
C GLY A 97 -5.41 -4.81 -2.48
N LEU A 98 -4.89 -3.64 -2.15
CA LEU A 98 -4.75 -3.10 -0.80
C LEU A 98 -5.77 -1.98 -0.62
N PHE A 99 -6.54 -2.03 0.43
CA PHE A 99 -7.63 -1.11 0.71
C PHE A 99 -7.34 -0.36 2.00
N PHE A 100 -7.29 0.97 1.90
CA PHE A 100 -7.09 1.88 3.02
C PHE A 100 -8.37 2.67 3.27
N PHE A 101 -8.53 3.18 4.49
CA PHE A 101 -9.75 3.83 4.94
C PHE A 101 -9.44 5.09 5.73
N HIS A 102 -10.48 5.85 6.09
CA HIS A 102 -10.37 6.96 7.01
C HIS A 102 -11.50 6.95 8.04
N ASP A 103 -11.23 7.49 9.22
CA ASP A 103 -12.27 7.82 10.21
C ASP A 103 -11.81 8.99 11.08
N ILE A 104 -12.71 9.45 11.93
CA ILE A 104 -12.43 10.52 12.88
C ILE A 104 -11.84 9.91 14.16
N ASP A 105 -10.66 10.40 14.54
CA ASP A 105 -10.13 10.12 15.87
C ASP A 105 -11.03 10.77 16.93
N ARG A 106 -11.60 9.95 17.79
CA ARG A 106 -12.57 10.40 18.81
C ARG A 106 -11.93 11.26 19.90
N LEU A 107 -10.62 11.21 20.06
CA LEU A 107 -9.91 11.99 21.07
C LEU A 107 -9.54 13.39 20.55
N THR A 108 -9.11 13.48 19.29
CA THR A 108 -8.65 14.73 18.69
C THR A 108 -9.71 15.40 17.82
N GLY A 109 -10.67 14.65 17.32
CA GLY A 109 -11.66 15.11 16.33
C GLY A 109 -11.08 15.24 14.90
N GLU A 110 -9.84 14.85 14.68
CA GLU A 110 -9.17 14.92 13.39
C GLU A 110 -9.49 13.69 12.53
N THR A 111 -9.52 13.88 11.21
CA THR A 111 -9.63 12.77 10.26
C THR A 111 -8.29 12.07 10.12
N VAL A 112 -8.27 10.78 10.42
CA VAL A 112 -7.11 9.90 10.25
C VAL A 112 -7.31 9.04 9.01
N HIS A 113 -6.30 8.99 8.14
CA HIS A 113 -6.27 8.15 6.96
C HIS A 113 -5.22 7.05 7.13
N SER A 114 -5.61 5.78 7.12
CA SER A 114 -4.67 4.66 7.25
C SER A 114 -3.64 4.62 6.11
N GLY A 115 -4.01 5.05 4.91
CA GLY A 115 -3.11 5.15 3.75
C GLY A 115 -2.00 6.20 3.87
N ARG A 116 -2.05 7.10 4.87
CA ARG A 116 -0.98 8.08 5.16
C ARG A 116 0.15 7.48 5.99
N SER A 117 -0.11 6.39 6.73
CA SER A 117 0.91 5.69 7.49
C SER A 117 1.73 4.80 6.56
N GLY A 118 3.02 5.10 6.44
CA GLY A 118 3.96 4.26 5.70
C GLY A 118 4.07 2.86 6.30
N GLU A 119 4.03 2.77 7.64
CA GLU A 119 4.06 1.49 8.37
C GLU A 119 2.83 0.64 8.02
N VAL A 120 1.62 1.18 8.12
CA VAL A 120 0.39 0.46 7.76
C VAL A 120 0.42 0.05 6.28
N ALA A 121 0.79 0.96 5.38
CA ALA A 121 0.83 0.67 3.95
C ALA A 121 1.85 -0.43 3.61
N THR A 122 3.00 -0.43 4.27
CA THR A 122 4.04 -1.46 4.10
C THR A 122 3.61 -2.78 4.72
N HIS A 123 2.99 -2.78 5.90
CA HIS A 123 2.43 -3.97 6.54
C HIS A 123 1.45 -4.69 5.60
N GLU A 124 0.48 -3.98 5.04
CA GLU A 124 -0.47 -4.56 4.08
C GLU A 124 0.19 -5.04 2.78
N ALA A 125 1.23 -4.34 2.31
CA ALA A 125 2.02 -4.79 1.17
C ALA A 125 2.70 -6.13 1.45
N PHE A 126 3.22 -6.35 2.66
CA PHE A 126 3.85 -7.62 3.04
C PHE A 126 2.86 -8.77 3.14
N HIS A 127 1.59 -8.55 3.48
CA HIS A 127 0.56 -9.58 3.32
C HIS A 127 0.43 -10.05 1.88
N ALA A 128 0.40 -9.12 0.91
CA ALA A 128 0.35 -9.47 -0.51
C ALA A 128 1.63 -10.15 -1.00
N ILE A 129 2.80 -9.70 -0.55
CA ILE A 129 4.11 -10.25 -0.88
C ILE A 129 4.25 -11.68 -0.35
N LEU A 130 3.88 -11.91 0.91
CA LEU A 130 3.91 -13.24 1.51
C LEU A 130 2.92 -14.18 0.81
N ASP A 131 1.72 -13.68 0.48
CA ASP A 131 0.72 -14.42 -0.27
C ASP A 131 1.22 -14.83 -1.66
N ALA A 132 1.97 -13.97 -2.34
CA ALA A 132 2.60 -14.30 -3.62
C ALA A 132 3.62 -15.45 -3.51
N LYS A 133 4.33 -15.54 -2.38
CA LYS A 133 5.33 -16.59 -2.11
C LYS A 133 4.73 -17.87 -1.53
N ARG A 134 3.71 -17.75 -0.68
CA ARG A 134 3.10 -18.81 0.10
C ARG A 134 1.57 -18.69 0.10
N PRO A 135 0.92 -18.84 -1.06
CA PRO A 135 -0.52 -18.62 -1.18
C PRO A 135 -1.36 -19.57 -0.31
N GLU A 136 -0.77 -20.69 0.10
CA GLU A 136 -1.41 -21.64 1.03
C GLU A 136 -1.59 -21.09 2.45
N TYR A 137 -0.76 -20.11 2.87
CA TYR A 137 -0.82 -19.57 4.23
C TYR A 137 -2.06 -18.71 4.46
N LEU A 138 -2.50 -17.96 3.47
CA LEU A 138 -3.72 -17.13 3.59
C LEU A 138 -4.99 -17.98 3.61
N SER A 139 -4.96 -19.18 3.05
CA SER A 139 -6.10 -20.11 3.01
C SER A 139 -6.08 -21.14 4.15
N SER A 140 -5.05 -21.15 4.97
CA SER A 140 -4.93 -22.07 6.10
C SER A 140 -5.86 -21.64 7.25
N TRP A 141 -6.54 -22.62 7.85
CA TRP A 141 -7.33 -22.42 9.06
C TRP A 141 -6.49 -22.57 10.34
N ASP A 142 -5.19 -22.86 10.19
CA ASP A 142 -4.27 -23.00 11.31
C ASP A 142 -3.84 -21.62 11.83
N THR A 143 -3.61 -21.54 13.14
CA THR A 143 -3.19 -20.29 13.80
C THR A 143 -1.78 -19.85 13.44
N ASP A 144 -0.88 -20.78 13.18
CA ASP A 144 0.53 -20.49 12.91
C ASP A 144 0.76 -19.73 11.60
N PRO A 145 0.14 -20.10 10.45
CA PRO A 145 0.23 -19.30 9.23
C PRO A 145 -0.34 -17.89 9.38
N GLY A 146 -1.45 -17.73 10.12
CA GLY A 146 -2.04 -16.42 10.41
C GLY A 146 -1.09 -15.54 11.22
N ALA A 147 -0.53 -16.08 12.31
CA ALA A 147 0.46 -15.37 13.13
C ALA A 147 1.72 -15.01 12.33
N PHE A 148 2.14 -15.87 11.42
CA PHE A 148 3.28 -15.59 10.53
C PHE A 148 2.99 -14.47 9.54
N HIS A 149 1.76 -14.39 9.01
CA HIS A 149 1.32 -13.28 8.17
C HIS A 149 1.41 -11.92 8.89
N GLU A 150 0.90 -11.85 10.13
CA GLU A 150 0.98 -10.64 10.94
C GLU A 150 2.44 -10.27 11.27
N ALA A 151 3.23 -11.24 11.71
CA ALA A 151 4.63 -11.02 12.02
C ALA A 151 5.45 -10.53 10.81
N MET A 152 5.18 -11.04 9.62
CA MET A 152 5.84 -10.59 8.38
C MET A 152 5.40 -9.18 7.99
N GLY A 153 4.14 -8.82 8.22
CA GLY A 153 3.65 -7.45 8.06
C GLY A 153 4.41 -6.48 8.96
N ASP A 154 4.51 -6.81 10.25
CA ASP A 154 5.18 -5.96 11.25
C ASP A 154 6.70 -5.85 11.03
N ILE A 155 7.38 -6.93 10.62
CA ILE A 155 8.82 -6.90 10.33
C ILE A 155 9.12 -6.10 9.07
N GLY A 156 8.21 -6.12 8.11
CA GLY A 156 8.34 -5.41 6.84
C GLY A 156 8.07 -3.92 6.93
N ALA A 157 7.26 -3.53 7.91
CA ALA A 157 6.87 -2.12 8.14
C ALA A 157 7.97 -1.34 8.82
#